data_2f85c4e2aaa0957eb9eb1eb50f6b4c56
#
_entry.id   2f85c4e2aaa0957eb9eb1eb50f6b4c56
#
_cell.length_a   1.000
_cell.length_b   1.000
_cell.length_c   1.000
_cell.angle_alpha   90.00
_cell.angle_beta   90.00
_cell.angle_gamma   90.00
#
_symmetry.space_group_name_H-M   'P 1'
#
loop_
_entity.id
_entity.type
_entity.pdbx_description
1 polymer ?
#
loop_
_entity_poly.entity_id
_entity_poly.type
_entity_poly.pdbx_seq_one_letter_code
_entity_poly.pdbx_strand_id
1 'polypeptide(L)'
;MDIRTEVRAQRGVHLVLHPGGRIGAVPLLSPSTRKVVAGLLVEPRFRWTSLGSVFERIGFSVEPTLGDSLLVPGSARQVPPWLLAAPVLRRLEALWRHQRRGFAEVEEERPSPRGRIDWRTWATRNVPVGRWERFPCAFPEPVFDPQLLGELRWTVSRLTEELGRVAETPVGRTLLERTRSLALQLGPGPQQRPRSHHRASESTFVAEALQAMGWVADKRGLGGTGSLDGLSWNLAIDEVWEAWVATFTADLATRLGLQPTPHGGVKYRLNWAGGLQSMGALIPDVALRGADRVIWVDAKYKAHLSLLAQQGWRRLTEDVRNAHRADLHQALAYANLAAVDHVDTVLAYPDFSTSEEHPLFAVATMASGKRRVRLILAGIPFGFRSPAHREKTLSEWRTALTS
;
A
#
# COMPACT_ATOMS: atom_id res chain seq x y z
N MET A 1 9.40 11.41 -7.08
CA MET A 1 9.93 11.75 -5.71
C MET A 1 10.37 13.20 -5.77
N ASP A 2 9.67 14.08 -5.05
CA ASP A 2 10.07 15.48 -4.96
C ASP A 2 11.13 15.61 -3.87
N ILE A 3 12.37 15.86 -4.31
CA ILE A 3 13.50 16.05 -3.40
C ILE A 3 13.80 17.53 -3.33
N ARG A 4 13.57 18.13 -2.18
CA ARG A 4 13.99 19.51 -1.93
C ARG A 4 15.49 19.53 -1.71
N THR A 5 16.19 20.41 -2.43
CA THR A 5 17.63 20.59 -2.30
C THR A 5 17.95 21.91 -1.61
N GLU A 6 18.93 21.89 -0.73
CA GLU A 6 19.44 23.07 -0.04
C GLU A 6 20.98 23.05 -0.10
N VAL A 7 21.59 24.18 -0.40
CA VAL A 7 23.04 24.34 -0.35
C VAL A 7 23.40 25.04 0.97
N ARG A 8 24.20 24.40 1.81
CA ARG A 8 24.71 24.97 3.06
C ARG A 8 26.21 25.21 2.98
N ALA A 9 26.62 26.43 3.31
CA ALA A 9 28.03 26.83 3.35
C ALA A 9 28.56 26.87 4.79
N GLN A 10 28.58 25.73 5.47
CA GLN A 10 29.17 25.59 6.81
C GLN A 10 30.39 24.68 6.72
N ARG A 11 31.61 25.24 6.93
CA ARG A 11 32.89 24.50 6.82
C ARG A 11 33.10 23.77 5.46
N GLY A 12 32.48 24.26 4.37
CA GLY A 12 32.46 23.69 3.04
C GLY A 12 31.10 23.81 2.37
N VAL A 13 31.04 23.54 1.07
CA VAL A 13 29.76 23.52 0.33
C VAL A 13 29.12 22.14 0.49
N HIS A 14 27.97 22.08 1.13
CA HIS A 14 27.20 20.85 1.34
C HIS A 14 25.88 20.94 0.58
N LEU A 15 25.58 19.90 -0.19
CA LEU A 15 24.25 19.70 -0.78
C LEU A 15 23.41 18.86 0.18
N VAL A 16 22.36 19.46 0.74
CA VAL A 16 21.42 18.76 1.62
C VAL A 16 20.20 18.34 0.78
N LEU A 17 19.87 17.05 0.80
CA LEU A 17 18.73 16.48 0.11
C LEU A 17 17.65 16.15 1.13
N HIS A 18 16.45 16.69 0.92
CA HIS A 18 15.26 16.43 1.74
C HIS A 18 14.27 15.57 0.96
N PRO A 19 14.16 14.25 1.20
CA PRO A 19 13.28 13.37 0.45
C PRO A 19 11.79 13.51 0.82
N GLY A 20 11.46 14.40 1.73
CA GLY A 20 10.10 14.52 2.26
C GLY A 20 9.67 13.28 3.05
N GLY A 21 8.40 12.91 2.99
CA GLY A 21 7.85 11.67 3.58
C GLY A 21 8.01 10.45 2.67
N ARG A 22 9.05 10.37 1.81
CA ARG A 22 9.19 9.29 0.84
C ARG A 22 10.50 8.54 1.00
N ILE A 23 10.42 7.21 0.84
CA ILE A 23 11.57 6.32 0.67
C ILE A 23 11.57 5.76 -0.75
N GLY A 24 12.71 5.29 -1.23
CA GLY A 24 12.77 4.71 -2.57
C GLY A 24 14.13 4.84 -3.23
N ALA A 25 14.20 4.40 -4.46
CA ALA A 25 15.38 4.46 -5.30
C ALA A 25 15.05 5.15 -6.63
N VAL A 26 15.77 6.20 -6.97
CA VAL A 26 15.54 6.98 -8.18
C VAL A 26 16.86 7.20 -8.92
N PRO A 27 16.86 7.21 -10.28
CA PRO A 27 18.04 7.52 -11.05
C PRO A 27 18.34 9.02 -10.99
N LEU A 28 19.62 9.35 -10.96
CA LEU A 28 20.12 10.70 -11.15
C LEU A 28 20.55 10.86 -12.62
N LEU A 29 19.98 11.83 -13.26
CA LEU A 29 20.23 12.08 -14.69
C LEU A 29 21.23 13.21 -14.87
N SER A 30 22.14 13.05 -15.83
CA SER A 30 22.99 14.16 -16.30
C SER A 30 22.12 15.30 -16.82
N PRO A 31 22.32 16.54 -16.39
CA PRO A 31 21.55 17.68 -16.88
C PRO A 31 21.73 17.93 -18.37
N SER A 32 22.90 17.60 -18.91
CA SER A 32 23.26 17.84 -20.34
C SER A 32 22.81 16.69 -21.24
N THR A 33 23.04 15.44 -20.85
CA THR A 33 22.80 14.29 -21.73
C THR A 33 21.51 13.52 -21.41
N ARG A 34 20.87 13.81 -20.30
CA ARG A 34 19.70 13.09 -19.77
C ARG A 34 19.93 11.59 -19.53
N LYS A 35 21.18 11.16 -19.64
CA LYS A 35 21.55 9.75 -19.31
C LYS A 35 21.65 9.57 -17.81
N VAL A 36 21.35 8.37 -17.35
CA VAL A 36 21.51 7.97 -15.94
C VAL A 36 22.98 7.91 -15.60
N VAL A 37 23.43 8.68 -14.64
CA VAL A 37 24.84 8.79 -14.20
C VAL A 37 25.05 8.27 -12.79
N ALA A 38 24.00 8.24 -11.97
CA ALA A 38 24.03 7.74 -10.59
C ALA A 38 22.63 7.31 -10.14
N GLY A 39 22.52 6.72 -8.97
CA GLY A 39 21.26 6.43 -8.30
C GLY A 39 21.24 7.05 -6.90
N LEU A 40 20.07 7.52 -6.46
CA LEU A 40 19.84 7.94 -5.10
C LEU A 40 18.93 6.91 -4.43
N LEU A 41 19.39 6.35 -3.30
CA LEU A 41 18.59 5.48 -2.43
C LEU A 41 18.26 6.24 -1.15
N VAL A 42 16.97 6.29 -0.84
CA VAL A 42 16.46 6.80 0.44
C VAL A 42 15.91 5.63 1.23
N GLU A 43 16.59 5.28 2.29
CA GLU A 43 16.21 4.16 3.16
C GLU A 43 15.22 4.58 4.25
N PRO A 44 14.39 3.67 4.76
CA PRO A 44 13.51 3.95 5.88
C PRO A 44 14.34 4.16 7.17
N ARG A 45 13.82 5.01 8.06
CA ARG A 45 14.40 5.25 9.39
C ARG A 45 14.24 4.07 10.36
N PHE A 46 13.49 3.05 9.97
CA PHE A 46 13.20 1.84 10.72
C PHE A 46 13.62 0.62 9.91
N ARG A 47 13.65 -0.55 10.56
CA ARG A 47 14.07 -1.78 9.89
C ARG A 47 13.04 -2.24 8.84
N TRP A 48 13.50 -2.86 7.76
CA TRP A 48 12.64 -3.47 6.75
C TRP A 48 11.68 -4.51 7.33
N THR A 49 12.11 -5.25 8.37
CA THR A 49 11.25 -6.21 9.08
C THR A 49 10.04 -5.55 9.73
N SER A 50 10.25 -4.35 10.32
CA SER A 50 9.14 -3.57 10.90
C SER A 50 8.18 -3.10 9.81
N LEU A 51 8.70 -2.61 8.69
CA LEU A 51 7.88 -2.23 7.54
C LEU A 51 7.07 -3.42 6.99
N GLY A 52 7.69 -4.61 6.91
CA GLY A 52 7.01 -5.84 6.50
C GLY A 52 5.81 -6.17 7.39
N SER A 53 5.97 -6.08 8.72
CA SER A 53 4.87 -6.34 9.66
C SER A 53 3.74 -5.29 9.57
N VAL A 54 4.08 -4.05 9.25
CA VAL A 54 3.08 -3.00 8.96
C VAL A 54 2.31 -3.34 7.69
N PHE A 55 3.00 -3.66 6.59
CA PHE A 55 2.36 -4.00 5.32
C PHE A 55 1.42 -5.21 5.43
N GLU A 56 1.81 -6.23 6.17
CA GLU A 56 0.95 -7.39 6.44
C GLU A 56 -0.38 -6.97 7.09
N ARG A 57 -0.32 -6.07 8.05
CA ARG A 57 -1.52 -5.64 8.80
C ARG A 57 -2.38 -4.61 8.07
N ILE A 58 -1.78 -3.68 7.32
CA ILE A 58 -2.54 -2.72 6.49
C ILE A 58 -3.05 -3.34 5.18
N GLY A 59 -2.75 -4.62 4.92
CA GLY A 59 -3.24 -5.36 3.75
C GLY A 59 -2.70 -4.82 2.43
N PHE A 60 -1.51 -4.21 2.40
CA PHE A 60 -0.93 -3.56 1.22
C PHE A 60 -1.85 -2.46 0.62
N SER A 61 -2.58 -1.74 1.46
CA SER A 61 -3.44 -0.63 1.02
C SER A 61 -2.65 0.53 0.42
N VAL A 62 -1.39 0.68 0.81
CA VAL A 62 -0.43 1.62 0.22
C VAL A 62 0.63 0.83 -0.55
N GLU A 63 0.94 1.25 -1.74
CA GLU A 63 1.88 0.55 -2.62
C GLU A 63 3.00 1.46 -3.10
N PRO A 64 4.20 0.91 -3.36
CA PRO A 64 5.24 1.68 -4.03
C PRO A 64 4.81 2.03 -5.45
N THR A 65 5.06 3.26 -5.85
CA THR A 65 4.97 3.69 -7.24
C THR A 65 6.24 3.23 -7.96
N LEU A 66 6.07 2.44 -9.00
CA LEU A 66 7.17 1.95 -9.83
C LEU A 66 7.33 2.88 -11.04
N GLY A 67 8.59 3.20 -11.37
CA GLY A 67 8.93 3.99 -12.55
C GLY A 67 9.53 3.12 -13.66
N ASP A 68 9.47 3.60 -14.89
CA ASP A 68 10.01 2.88 -16.04
C ASP A 68 11.53 3.05 -16.20
N SER A 69 12.13 3.97 -15.46
CA SER A 69 13.57 4.23 -15.50
C SER A 69 14.36 3.16 -14.76
N LEU A 70 15.42 2.67 -15.39
CA LEU A 70 16.38 1.76 -14.77
C LEU A 70 17.30 2.51 -13.80
N LEU A 71 17.66 1.87 -12.73
CA LEU A 71 18.69 2.36 -11.80
C LEU A 71 20.09 2.01 -12.31
N VAL A 72 21.08 2.82 -11.92
CA VAL A 72 22.48 2.53 -12.25
C VAL A 72 22.91 1.20 -11.65
N PRO A 73 23.65 0.37 -12.41
CA PRO A 73 24.31 -0.81 -11.87
C PRO A 73 25.20 -0.47 -10.66
N GLY A 74 25.17 -1.33 -9.64
CA GLY A 74 26.00 -1.18 -8.44
C GLY A 74 25.42 -0.28 -7.32
N SER A 75 24.27 0.38 -7.50
CA SER A 75 23.57 0.99 -6.37
C SER A 75 23.09 -0.12 -5.42
N ALA A 76 23.63 -0.13 -4.18
CA ALA A 76 23.30 -1.13 -3.17
C ALA A 76 21.78 -1.21 -2.97
N ARG A 77 21.21 -2.40 -3.13
CA ARG A 77 19.76 -2.59 -3.13
C ARG A 77 19.37 -3.62 -2.11
N GLN A 78 19.26 -3.19 -0.89
CA GLN A 78 18.69 -4.02 0.18
C GLN A 78 17.16 -3.89 0.21
N VAL A 79 16.54 -3.72 -0.96
CA VAL A 79 15.07 -3.64 -1.06
C VAL A 79 14.50 -5.05 -0.99
N PRO A 80 13.63 -5.34 -0.03
CA PRO A 80 13.03 -6.65 0.07
C PRO A 80 12.20 -6.97 -1.19
N PRO A 81 12.34 -8.16 -1.78
CA PRO A 81 11.59 -8.56 -2.96
C PRO A 81 10.07 -8.44 -2.79
N TRP A 82 9.55 -8.67 -1.59
CA TRP A 82 8.13 -8.59 -1.29
C TRP A 82 7.55 -7.18 -1.52
N LEU A 83 8.34 -6.12 -1.35
CA LEU A 83 7.87 -4.75 -1.55
C LEU A 83 7.48 -4.47 -3.00
N LEU A 84 8.27 -5.00 -3.93
CA LEU A 84 8.03 -4.84 -5.36
C LEU A 84 7.10 -5.93 -5.92
N ALA A 85 7.05 -7.10 -5.29
CA ALA A 85 6.15 -8.18 -5.70
C ALA A 85 4.67 -7.87 -5.40
N ALA A 86 4.38 -7.14 -4.32
CA ALA A 86 3.00 -6.82 -3.92
C ALA A 86 2.20 -6.07 -5.02
N PRO A 87 2.69 -4.95 -5.59
CA PRO A 87 1.97 -4.24 -6.65
C PRO A 87 1.84 -5.07 -7.94
N VAL A 88 2.82 -5.92 -8.24
CA VAL A 88 2.73 -6.83 -9.38
C VAL A 88 1.61 -7.83 -9.16
N LEU A 89 1.62 -8.54 -8.03
CA LEU A 89 0.60 -9.55 -7.71
C LEU A 89 -0.81 -8.94 -7.73
N ARG A 90 -0.98 -7.75 -7.17
CA ARG A 90 -2.27 -7.05 -7.19
C ARG A 90 -2.78 -6.79 -8.61
N ARG A 91 -1.92 -6.36 -9.53
CA ARG A 91 -2.29 -6.14 -10.94
C ARG A 91 -2.66 -7.45 -11.64
N LEU A 92 -1.93 -8.54 -11.36
CA LEU A 92 -2.27 -9.86 -11.89
C LEU A 92 -3.62 -10.39 -11.35
N GLU A 93 -3.87 -10.21 -10.05
CA GLU A 93 -5.15 -10.56 -9.44
C GLU A 93 -6.30 -9.69 -9.98
N ALA A 94 -6.05 -8.40 -10.22
CA ALA A 94 -7.04 -7.51 -10.83
C ALA A 94 -7.35 -7.93 -12.26
N LEU A 95 -6.34 -8.23 -13.07
CA LEU A 95 -6.52 -8.80 -14.41
C LEU A 95 -7.39 -10.04 -14.33
N TRP A 96 -7.04 -11.02 -13.49
CA TRP A 96 -7.78 -12.29 -13.38
C TRP A 96 -9.25 -12.08 -13.00
N ARG A 97 -9.54 -11.16 -12.08
CA ARG A 97 -10.92 -10.85 -11.63
C ARG A 97 -11.74 -10.09 -12.68
N HIS A 98 -11.12 -9.18 -13.44
CA HIS A 98 -11.81 -8.29 -14.38
C HIS A 98 -11.67 -8.72 -15.84
N GLN A 99 -11.01 -9.84 -16.09
CA GLN A 99 -10.82 -10.33 -17.44
C GLN A 99 -12.18 -10.59 -18.13
N ARG A 100 -12.40 -9.92 -19.25
CA ARG A 100 -13.53 -10.21 -20.11
C ARG A 100 -13.28 -11.54 -20.80
N ARG A 101 -14.20 -12.47 -20.63
CA ARG A 101 -14.20 -13.71 -21.40
C ARG A 101 -14.58 -13.36 -22.83
N GLY A 102 -13.72 -13.64 -23.78
CA GLY A 102 -14.11 -13.72 -25.19
C GLY A 102 -14.99 -14.95 -25.39
N PHE A 103 -15.69 -15.00 -26.53
CA PHE A 103 -16.42 -16.18 -26.93
C PHE A 103 -15.74 -16.75 -28.18
N ALA A 104 -15.39 -18.03 -28.15
CA ALA A 104 -14.99 -18.78 -29.34
C ALA A 104 -16.06 -19.81 -29.68
N GLU A 105 -16.28 -20.04 -30.97
CA GLU A 105 -17.12 -21.13 -31.40
C GLU A 105 -16.38 -22.45 -31.17
N VAL A 106 -16.93 -23.29 -30.30
CA VAL A 106 -16.41 -24.64 -30.00
C VAL A 106 -17.28 -25.66 -30.70
N GLU A 107 -16.65 -26.58 -31.43
CA GLU A 107 -17.29 -27.73 -32.05
C GLU A 107 -17.04 -28.98 -31.21
N GLU A 108 -18.13 -29.59 -30.73
CA GLU A 108 -18.03 -30.77 -29.84
C GLU A 108 -19.23 -31.71 -30.08
N GLU A 109 -18.98 -33.04 -30.05
CA GLU A 109 -20.07 -34.03 -30.02
C GLU A 109 -20.63 -34.18 -28.60
N ARG A 110 -21.92 -33.91 -28.43
CA ARG A 110 -22.60 -33.93 -27.13
C ARG A 110 -23.83 -34.83 -27.11
N PRO A 111 -24.15 -35.47 -26.00
CA PRO A 111 -25.37 -36.25 -25.83
C PRO A 111 -26.63 -35.35 -25.71
N SER A 112 -26.42 -34.08 -25.35
CA SER A 112 -27.49 -33.07 -25.28
C SER A 112 -27.18 -31.92 -26.23
N PRO A 113 -28.08 -31.56 -27.16
CA PRO A 113 -27.86 -30.50 -28.12
C PRO A 113 -27.59 -29.17 -27.43
N ARG A 114 -26.59 -28.42 -27.95
CA ARG A 114 -26.28 -27.06 -27.51
C ARG A 114 -25.83 -26.19 -28.70
N GLY A 115 -26.43 -25.03 -28.85
CA GLY A 115 -26.10 -24.13 -29.96
C GLY A 115 -26.58 -24.66 -31.29
N ARG A 116 -25.76 -24.50 -32.33
CA ARG A 116 -26.06 -24.95 -33.70
C ARG A 116 -25.64 -26.41 -33.86
N ILE A 117 -26.59 -27.26 -34.35
CA ILE A 117 -26.30 -28.67 -34.63
C ILE A 117 -25.89 -28.80 -36.12
N ASP A 118 -24.81 -29.52 -36.40
CA ASP A 118 -24.45 -29.92 -37.74
C ASP A 118 -25.19 -31.22 -38.11
N TRP A 119 -26.40 -31.03 -38.62
CA TRP A 119 -27.25 -32.13 -39.03
C TRP A 119 -26.66 -32.98 -40.15
N ARG A 120 -25.78 -32.38 -41.00
CA ARG A 120 -25.14 -33.11 -42.08
C ARG A 120 -24.12 -34.10 -41.49
N THR A 121 -23.26 -33.66 -40.63
CA THR A 121 -22.29 -34.54 -39.95
C THR A 121 -23.02 -35.56 -39.10
N TRP A 122 -24.09 -35.20 -38.40
CA TRP A 122 -24.88 -36.12 -37.61
C TRP A 122 -25.46 -37.25 -38.51
N ALA A 123 -26.13 -36.90 -39.61
CA ALA A 123 -26.79 -37.86 -40.52
C ALA A 123 -25.79 -38.75 -41.25
N THR A 124 -24.60 -38.26 -41.62
CA THR A 124 -23.61 -39.00 -42.40
C THR A 124 -22.59 -39.76 -41.60
N ARG A 125 -22.29 -39.36 -40.36
CA ARG A 125 -21.27 -39.99 -39.52
C ARG A 125 -21.85 -40.73 -38.32
N ASN A 126 -22.83 -40.13 -37.60
CA ASN A 126 -23.26 -40.65 -36.30
C ASN A 126 -24.41 -41.66 -36.47
N VAL A 127 -25.39 -41.34 -37.30
CA VAL A 127 -26.55 -42.23 -37.56
C VAL A 127 -26.13 -43.58 -38.15
N PRO A 128 -25.28 -43.67 -39.18
CA PRO A 128 -24.91 -44.97 -39.78
C PRO A 128 -24.15 -45.90 -38.83
N VAL A 129 -23.53 -45.37 -37.79
CA VAL A 129 -22.78 -46.16 -36.78
C VAL A 129 -23.55 -46.33 -35.47
N GLY A 130 -24.85 -45.95 -35.46
CA GLY A 130 -25.73 -46.14 -34.30
C GLY A 130 -25.52 -45.13 -33.16
N ARG A 131 -24.81 -44.02 -33.41
CA ARG A 131 -24.56 -42.94 -32.41
C ARG A 131 -25.52 -41.79 -32.54
N TRP A 132 -26.80 -42.07 -32.68
CA TRP A 132 -27.82 -41.06 -32.93
C TRP A 132 -28.08 -40.13 -31.73
N GLU A 133 -27.67 -40.53 -30.50
CA GLU A 133 -27.71 -39.70 -29.30
C GLU A 133 -26.51 -38.74 -29.18
N ARG A 134 -25.56 -38.74 -30.14
CA ARG A 134 -24.41 -37.82 -30.17
C ARG A 134 -24.62 -36.79 -31.28
N PHE A 135 -24.71 -35.52 -30.84
CA PHE A 135 -24.98 -34.39 -31.71
C PHE A 135 -23.68 -33.58 -31.91
N PRO A 136 -23.18 -33.45 -33.16
CA PRO A 136 -22.12 -32.47 -33.45
C PRO A 136 -22.69 -31.07 -33.28
N CYS A 137 -22.25 -30.34 -32.31
CA CYS A 137 -22.74 -29.02 -31.92
C CYS A 137 -21.66 -27.96 -32.06
N ALA A 138 -22.02 -26.80 -32.61
CA ALA A 138 -21.19 -25.60 -32.57
C ALA A 138 -21.89 -24.55 -31.69
N PHE A 139 -21.19 -24.08 -30.66
CA PHE A 139 -21.75 -23.12 -29.71
C PHE A 139 -20.65 -22.17 -29.19
N PRO A 140 -21.02 -20.92 -28.86
CA PRO A 140 -20.09 -19.99 -28.24
C PRO A 140 -19.78 -20.44 -26.82
N GLU A 141 -18.50 -20.63 -26.54
CA GLU A 141 -18.01 -20.89 -25.19
C GLU A 141 -17.10 -19.75 -24.73
N PRO A 142 -17.22 -19.30 -23.45
CA PRO A 142 -16.34 -18.28 -22.94
C PRO A 142 -14.92 -18.81 -22.86
N VAL A 143 -14.03 -18.20 -23.61
CA VAL A 143 -12.59 -18.55 -23.63
C VAL A 143 -11.77 -17.37 -23.16
N PHE A 144 -10.68 -17.69 -22.49
CA PHE A 144 -9.63 -16.73 -22.22
C PHE A 144 -8.67 -16.67 -23.41
N ASP A 145 -8.04 -15.52 -23.62
CA ASP A 145 -6.92 -15.42 -24.54
C ASP A 145 -5.83 -16.41 -24.10
N PRO A 146 -5.55 -17.46 -24.86
CA PRO A 146 -4.59 -18.51 -24.47
C PRO A 146 -3.16 -17.97 -24.30
N GLN A 147 -2.80 -16.95 -25.09
CA GLN A 147 -1.50 -16.31 -25.00
C GLN A 147 -1.38 -15.54 -23.68
N LEU A 148 -2.34 -14.67 -23.37
CA LEU A 148 -2.38 -13.90 -22.14
C LEU A 148 -2.41 -14.82 -20.91
N LEU A 149 -3.14 -15.93 -20.96
CA LEU A 149 -3.19 -16.92 -19.90
C LEU A 149 -1.84 -17.62 -19.72
N GLY A 150 -1.15 -17.93 -20.82
CA GLY A 150 0.21 -18.51 -20.78
C GLY A 150 1.23 -17.55 -20.17
N GLU A 151 1.15 -16.27 -20.52
CA GLU A 151 2.01 -15.21 -19.97
C GLU A 151 1.75 -14.98 -18.47
N LEU A 152 0.47 -15.00 -18.06
CA LEU A 152 0.06 -14.88 -16.67
C LEU A 152 0.57 -16.06 -15.82
N ARG A 153 0.41 -17.31 -16.32
CA ARG A 153 0.93 -18.53 -15.66
C ARG A 153 2.45 -18.48 -15.49
N TRP A 154 3.17 -18.06 -16.51
CA TRP A 154 4.62 -17.93 -16.46
C TRP A 154 5.04 -16.91 -15.39
N THR A 155 4.39 -15.74 -15.38
CA THR A 155 4.68 -14.67 -14.43
C THR A 155 4.42 -15.10 -13.00
N VAL A 156 3.28 -15.75 -12.73
CA VAL A 156 2.92 -16.27 -11.41
C VAL A 156 3.90 -17.36 -10.95
N SER A 157 4.37 -18.24 -11.86
CA SER A 157 5.40 -19.21 -11.55
C SER A 157 6.70 -18.56 -11.10
N ARG A 158 7.15 -17.51 -11.82
CA ARG A 158 8.36 -16.76 -11.45
C ARG A 158 8.21 -16.03 -10.12
N LEU A 159 7.06 -15.39 -9.86
CA LEU A 159 6.78 -14.78 -8.57
C LEU A 159 6.81 -15.79 -7.43
N THR A 160 6.29 -17.00 -7.65
CA THR A 160 6.32 -18.08 -6.65
C THR A 160 7.74 -18.47 -6.30
N GLU A 161 8.62 -18.58 -7.29
CA GLU A 161 10.04 -18.90 -7.08
C GLU A 161 10.76 -17.80 -6.28
N GLU A 162 10.55 -16.52 -6.64
CA GLU A 162 11.21 -15.40 -5.97
C GLU A 162 10.71 -15.19 -4.54
N LEU A 163 9.39 -15.25 -4.32
CA LEU A 163 8.80 -15.14 -2.99
C LEU A 163 9.13 -16.34 -2.10
N GLY A 164 9.38 -17.52 -2.69
CA GLY A 164 9.86 -18.70 -1.96
C GLY A 164 11.17 -18.44 -1.22
N ARG A 165 12.03 -17.58 -1.75
CA ARG A 165 13.33 -17.22 -1.14
C ARG A 165 13.20 -16.33 0.11
N VAL A 166 12.07 -15.66 0.26
CA VAL A 166 11.78 -14.74 1.38
C VAL A 166 10.60 -15.21 2.23
N ALA A 167 10.18 -16.47 2.08
CA ALA A 167 9.06 -17.08 2.78
C ALA A 167 9.27 -17.21 4.32
N GLU A 168 10.49 -17.00 4.80
CA GLU A 168 10.78 -16.93 6.23
C GLU A 168 10.14 -15.71 6.89
N THR A 169 9.98 -14.61 6.14
CA THR A 169 9.31 -13.41 6.65
C THR A 169 7.78 -13.57 6.59
N PRO A 170 7.02 -13.08 7.59
CA PRO A 170 5.56 -13.17 7.59
C PRO A 170 4.94 -12.57 6.31
N VAL A 171 5.37 -11.38 5.91
CA VAL A 171 4.91 -10.70 4.70
C VAL A 171 5.23 -11.47 3.42
N GLY A 172 6.43 -12.06 3.32
CA GLY A 172 6.83 -12.91 2.19
C GLY A 172 5.95 -14.16 2.09
N ARG A 173 5.63 -14.78 3.23
CA ARG A 173 4.75 -15.93 3.32
C ARG A 173 3.34 -15.60 2.86
N THR A 174 2.75 -14.50 3.33
CA THR A 174 1.42 -14.05 2.92
C THR A 174 1.34 -13.81 1.42
N LEU A 175 2.33 -13.15 0.83
CA LEU A 175 2.37 -12.94 -0.63
C LEU A 175 2.57 -14.24 -1.40
N LEU A 176 3.41 -15.15 -0.90
CA LEU A 176 3.60 -16.46 -1.50
C LEU A 176 2.31 -17.28 -1.50
N GLU A 177 1.55 -17.29 -0.41
CA GLU A 177 0.25 -17.96 -0.31
C GLU A 177 -0.76 -17.37 -1.30
N ARG A 178 -0.85 -16.04 -1.40
CA ARG A 178 -1.70 -15.37 -2.41
C ARG A 178 -1.29 -15.74 -3.83
N THR A 179 0.02 -15.76 -4.12
CA THR A 179 0.54 -16.12 -5.45
C THR A 179 0.21 -17.58 -5.79
N ARG A 180 0.34 -18.50 -4.83
CA ARG A 180 -0.06 -19.91 -4.99
C ARG A 180 -1.57 -20.06 -5.20
N SER A 181 -2.37 -19.30 -4.48
CA SER A 181 -3.83 -19.28 -4.67
C SER A 181 -4.19 -18.84 -6.08
N LEU A 182 -3.55 -17.79 -6.60
CA LEU A 182 -3.74 -17.37 -7.99
C LEU A 182 -3.29 -18.46 -8.98
N ALA A 183 -2.16 -19.11 -8.74
CA ALA A 183 -1.69 -20.22 -9.56
C ALA A 183 -2.70 -21.38 -9.65
N LEU A 184 -3.32 -21.73 -8.53
CA LEU A 184 -4.38 -22.74 -8.48
C LEU A 184 -5.61 -22.34 -9.29
N GLN A 185 -6.02 -21.07 -9.20
CA GLN A 185 -7.16 -20.54 -9.98
C GLN A 185 -6.90 -20.53 -11.49
N LEU A 186 -5.64 -20.27 -11.90
CA LEU A 186 -5.24 -20.29 -13.30
C LEU A 186 -5.19 -21.72 -13.88
N GLY A 187 -5.10 -22.72 -13.03
CA GLY A 187 -4.98 -24.12 -13.40
C GLY A 187 -3.71 -24.48 -14.17
N PRO A 188 -3.48 -25.77 -14.47
CA PRO A 188 -2.35 -26.21 -15.25
C PRO A 188 -2.48 -25.80 -16.71
N GLY A 189 -1.36 -25.67 -17.42
CA GLY A 189 -1.34 -25.38 -18.84
C GLY A 189 -0.04 -24.75 -19.32
N PRO A 190 0.05 -24.42 -20.61
CA PRO A 190 1.22 -23.81 -21.20
C PRO A 190 1.64 -22.54 -20.48
N GLN A 191 2.96 -22.37 -20.33
CA GLN A 191 3.59 -21.18 -19.81
C GLN A 191 4.37 -20.51 -20.93
N GLN A 192 4.20 -19.21 -21.09
CA GLN A 192 4.88 -18.42 -22.10
C GLN A 192 5.46 -17.16 -21.48
N ARG A 193 6.75 -16.91 -21.74
CA ARG A 193 7.38 -15.66 -21.28
C ARG A 193 6.67 -14.46 -21.91
N PRO A 194 6.29 -13.44 -21.10
CA PRO A 194 5.67 -12.22 -21.61
C PRO A 194 6.52 -11.55 -22.68
N ARG A 195 5.89 -11.14 -23.76
CA ARG A 195 6.50 -10.34 -24.82
C ARG A 195 6.10 -8.89 -24.60
N SER A 196 7.01 -7.96 -24.81
CA SER A 196 6.72 -6.53 -24.77
C SER A 196 5.82 -6.15 -25.95
N HIS A 197 4.51 -6.26 -25.77
CA HIS A 197 3.52 -5.86 -26.76
C HIS A 197 2.69 -4.70 -26.21
N HIS A 198 2.79 -3.55 -26.85
CA HIS A 198 1.79 -2.51 -26.72
C HIS A 198 0.55 -2.90 -27.53
N ARG A 199 -0.46 -3.43 -26.89
CA ARG A 199 -1.78 -3.64 -27.50
C ARG A 199 -2.57 -2.34 -27.35
N ALA A 200 -2.72 -1.60 -28.41
CA ALA A 200 -3.25 -0.23 -28.44
C ALA A 200 -4.75 -0.08 -28.06
N SER A 201 -5.45 -1.13 -27.66
CA SER A 201 -6.92 -1.13 -27.47
C SER A 201 -7.40 -1.81 -26.19
N GLU A 202 -6.55 -1.93 -25.16
CA GLU A 202 -6.89 -2.74 -23.99
C GLU A 202 -7.40 -1.89 -22.82
N SER A 203 -8.21 -2.52 -21.96
CA SER A 203 -8.64 -1.89 -20.72
C SER A 203 -7.44 -1.59 -19.83
N THR A 204 -7.54 -0.57 -18.99
CA THR A 204 -6.48 -0.16 -18.04
C THR A 204 -5.91 -1.33 -17.25
N PHE A 205 -6.77 -2.25 -16.80
CA PHE A 205 -6.35 -3.45 -16.06
C PHE A 205 -5.44 -4.38 -16.85
N VAL A 206 -5.71 -4.55 -18.15
CA VAL A 206 -4.86 -5.38 -19.02
C VAL A 206 -3.52 -4.69 -19.25
N ALA A 207 -3.52 -3.40 -19.56
CA ALA A 207 -2.30 -2.62 -19.77
C ALA A 207 -1.39 -2.62 -18.54
N GLU A 208 -1.94 -2.40 -17.35
CA GLU A 208 -1.19 -2.43 -16.08
C GLU A 208 -0.63 -3.83 -15.78
N ALA A 209 -1.40 -4.89 -16.06
CA ALA A 209 -0.94 -6.25 -15.86
C ALA A 209 0.16 -6.65 -16.87
N LEU A 210 0.03 -6.28 -18.14
CA LEU A 210 1.07 -6.50 -19.16
C LEU A 210 2.37 -5.78 -18.79
N GLN A 211 2.27 -4.54 -18.32
CA GLN A 211 3.43 -3.80 -17.80
C GLN A 211 4.08 -4.54 -16.62
N ALA A 212 3.28 -5.00 -15.66
CA ALA A 212 3.77 -5.75 -14.50
C ALA A 212 4.43 -7.09 -14.89
N MET A 213 3.84 -7.82 -15.85
CA MET A 213 4.43 -9.03 -16.42
C MET A 213 5.75 -8.74 -17.13
N GLY A 214 5.84 -7.62 -17.85
CA GLY A 214 7.08 -7.16 -18.48
C GLY A 214 8.20 -6.92 -17.45
N TRP A 215 7.89 -6.28 -16.32
CA TRP A 215 8.88 -6.09 -15.25
C TRP A 215 9.44 -7.42 -14.72
N VAL A 216 8.59 -8.42 -14.54
CA VAL A 216 9.03 -9.76 -14.11
C VAL A 216 9.86 -10.45 -15.19
N ALA A 217 9.43 -10.36 -16.45
CA ALA A 217 10.13 -10.98 -17.59
C ALA A 217 11.54 -10.40 -17.79
N ASP A 218 11.68 -9.07 -17.61
CA ASP A 218 12.95 -8.39 -17.75
C ASP A 218 13.83 -8.47 -16.49
N LYS A 219 13.40 -9.22 -15.45
CA LYS A 219 14.07 -9.32 -14.14
C LYS A 219 14.27 -7.97 -13.46
N ARG A 220 13.43 -7.00 -13.75
CA ARG A 220 13.53 -5.65 -13.22
C ARG A 220 13.04 -5.59 -11.77
N GLY A 221 13.94 -5.79 -10.83
CA GLY A 221 13.71 -5.59 -9.40
C GLY A 221 12.94 -6.68 -8.65
N LEU A 222 12.32 -7.64 -9.33
CA LEU A 222 11.64 -8.79 -8.72
C LEU A 222 12.49 -10.05 -8.68
N GLY A 223 13.57 -10.06 -9.41
CA GLY A 223 14.38 -11.23 -9.63
C GLY A 223 15.75 -11.14 -8.98
N GLY A 224 15.82 -11.38 -7.70
CA GLY A 224 17.06 -11.85 -7.11
C GLY A 224 18.09 -10.80 -6.72
N THR A 225 18.80 -11.15 -5.71
CA THR A 225 19.94 -10.51 -5.08
C THR A 225 21.15 -10.22 -6.01
N GLY A 226 21.02 -10.41 -7.30
CA GLY A 226 22.13 -10.31 -8.25
C GLY A 226 21.88 -9.45 -9.49
N SER A 227 20.66 -9.01 -9.80
CA SER A 227 20.45 -8.18 -10.99
C SER A 227 20.69 -6.69 -10.71
N LEU A 228 21.62 -6.16 -11.46
CA LEU A 228 22.11 -4.79 -11.39
C LEU A 228 21.08 -3.75 -11.91
N ASP A 229 19.99 -4.19 -12.52
CA ASP A 229 19.03 -3.38 -13.26
C ASP A 229 17.66 -3.38 -12.60
N GLY A 230 17.50 -2.69 -11.46
CA GLY A 230 16.21 -2.52 -10.80
C GLY A 230 15.42 -1.36 -11.36
N LEU A 231 14.11 -1.44 -11.26
CA LEU A 231 13.23 -0.31 -11.51
C LEU A 231 13.42 0.78 -10.46
N SER A 232 13.26 2.02 -10.87
CA SER A 232 13.05 3.11 -9.93
C SER A 232 11.73 2.90 -9.20
N TRP A 233 11.70 3.24 -7.93
CA TRP A 233 10.49 3.15 -7.13
C TRP A 233 10.49 4.21 -6.03
N ASN A 234 9.31 4.55 -5.56
CA ASN A 234 9.15 5.37 -4.37
C ASN A 234 7.90 4.93 -3.60
N LEU A 235 7.94 5.09 -2.30
CA LEU A 235 6.86 4.78 -1.38
C LEU A 235 6.60 5.99 -0.49
N ALA A 236 5.35 6.43 -0.41
CA ALA A 236 4.90 7.47 0.50
C ALA A 236 4.80 6.87 1.92
N ILE A 237 5.79 7.14 2.75
CA ILE A 237 5.85 6.58 4.10
C ILE A 237 4.88 7.27 5.06
N ASP A 238 4.53 8.50 4.77
CA ASP A 238 3.46 9.24 5.45
C ASP A 238 2.10 8.56 5.23
N GLU A 239 1.76 8.15 4.00
CA GLU A 239 0.54 7.37 3.70
C GLU A 239 0.56 6.00 4.38
N VAL A 240 1.72 5.33 4.41
CA VAL A 240 1.89 4.05 5.16
C VAL A 240 1.65 4.27 6.64
N TRP A 241 2.15 5.40 7.17
CA TRP A 241 1.95 5.77 8.58
C TRP A 241 0.48 6.03 8.89
N GLU A 242 -0.24 6.79 8.07
CA GLU A 242 -1.67 7.02 8.21
C GLU A 242 -2.47 5.71 8.20
N ALA A 243 -2.20 4.82 7.23
CA ALA A 243 -2.83 3.51 7.16
C ALA A 243 -2.52 2.64 8.40
N TRP A 244 -1.29 2.72 8.92
CA TRP A 244 -0.90 2.03 10.14
C TRP A 244 -1.62 2.54 11.38
N VAL A 245 -1.69 3.88 11.55
CA VAL A 245 -2.44 4.53 12.64
C VAL A 245 -3.92 4.16 12.56
N ALA A 246 -4.52 4.17 11.36
CA ALA A 246 -5.91 3.76 11.17
C ALA A 246 -6.15 2.29 11.60
N THR A 247 -5.24 1.39 11.23
CA THR A 247 -5.32 -0.03 11.61
C THR A 247 -5.16 -0.21 13.12
N PHE A 248 -4.18 0.46 13.73
CA PHE A 248 -3.94 0.42 15.17
C PHE A 248 -5.13 0.97 15.96
N THR A 249 -5.69 2.09 15.54
CA THR A 249 -6.82 2.72 16.21
C THR A 249 -8.12 1.94 16.03
N ALA A 250 -8.31 1.19 14.96
CA ALA A 250 -9.43 0.26 14.81
C ALA A 250 -9.36 -0.88 15.84
N ASP A 251 -8.16 -1.47 16.04
CA ASP A 251 -7.94 -2.45 17.12
C ASP A 251 -8.24 -1.85 18.51
N LEU A 252 -7.81 -0.61 18.72
CA LEU A 252 -8.03 0.11 19.98
C LEU A 252 -9.50 0.45 20.21
N ALA A 253 -10.23 0.87 19.16
CA ALA A 253 -11.65 1.19 19.20
C ALA A 253 -12.49 0.03 19.71
N THR A 254 -12.19 -1.19 19.26
CA THR A 254 -12.84 -2.41 19.74
C THR A 254 -12.69 -2.58 21.26
N ARG A 255 -11.51 -2.25 21.81
CA ARG A 255 -11.24 -2.35 23.26
C ARG A 255 -11.87 -1.23 24.08
N LEU A 256 -12.15 -0.09 23.46
CA LEU A 256 -12.80 1.06 24.09
C LEU A 256 -14.34 1.04 23.93
N GLY A 257 -14.89 0.11 23.16
CA GLY A 257 -16.32 0.08 22.81
C GLY A 257 -16.72 1.26 21.92
N LEU A 258 -15.77 1.79 21.11
CA LEU A 258 -15.99 2.92 20.22
C LEU A 258 -16.08 2.46 18.75
N GLN A 259 -16.72 3.28 17.93
CA GLN A 259 -16.83 3.02 16.49
C GLN A 259 -15.74 3.78 15.72
N PRO A 260 -14.81 3.09 15.01
CA PRO A 260 -13.80 3.76 14.22
C PRO A 260 -14.37 4.25 12.89
N THR A 261 -14.02 5.47 12.51
CA THR A 261 -14.30 6.03 11.18
C THR A 261 -12.97 6.49 10.58
N PRO A 262 -12.48 5.84 9.51
CA PRO A 262 -11.20 6.16 8.90
C PRO A 262 -11.26 7.47 8.10
N HIS A 263 -10.10 7.88 7.56
CA HIS A 263 -9.94 9.09 6.74
C HIS A 263 -11.02 9.23 5.66
N GLY A 264 -11.55 10.44 5.52
CA GLY A 264 -12.63 10.75 4.56
C GLY A 264 -14.04 10.34 4.98
N GLY A 265 -14.20 9.47 5.99
CA GLY A 265 -15.50 9.09 6.54
C GLY A 265 -16.15 10.18 7.39
N VAL A 266 -15.35 11.12 7.89
CA VAL A 266 -15.81 12.34 8.56
C VAL A 266 -15.24 13.55 7.84
N LYS A 267 -16.12 14.41 7.37
CA LYS A 267 -15.74 15.58 6.59
C LYS A 267 -16.55 16.78 7.01
N TYR A 268 -15.90 17.80 7.55
CA TYR A 268 -16.49 19.07 7.92
C TYR A 268 -16.24 20.10 6.82
N ARG A 269 -17.28 20.36 6.02
CA ARG A 269 -17.18 21.32 4.91
C ARG A 269 -17.07 22.74 5.43
N LEU A 270 -16.20 23.53 4.83
CA LEU A 270 -16.05 24.95 5.04
C LEU A 270 -16.77 25.68 3.88
N ASN A 271 -17.77 26.49 4.24
CA ASN A 271 -18.53 27.27 3.26
C ASN A 271 -17.96 28.69 3.20
N TRP A 272 -17.27 28.99 2.12
CA TRP A 272 -16.69 30.29 1.89
C TRP A 272 -17.71 31.21 1.22
N ALA A 273 -17.89 32.41 1.76
CA ALA A 273 -18.69 33.47 1.15
C ALA A 273 -17.77 34.43 0.38
N GLY A 274 -18.19 34.85 -0.81
CA GLY A 274 -17.41 35.75 -1.68
C GLY A 274 -16.60 35.05 -2.74
N GLY A 275 -15.72 35.79 -3.43
CA GLY A 275 -14.97 35.32 -4.61
C GLY A 275 -13.71 34.56 -4.30
N LEU A 276 -13.16 34.63 -3.10
CA LEU A 276 -11.97 33.90 -2.67
C LEU A 276 -12.36 32.61 -1.95
N GLN A 277 -11.77 31.51 -2.37
CA GLN A 277 -11.94 30.21 -1.73
C GLN A 277 -10.59 29.71 -1.22
N SER A 278 -10.60 28.98 -0.11
CA SER A 278 -9.45 28.34 0.48
C SER A 278 -9.76 26.86 0.72
N MET A 279 -9.25 26.25 1.77
CA MET A 279 -9.49 24.86 2.12
C MET A 279 -10.99 24.53 2.18
N GLY A 280 -11.41 23.47 1.47
CA GLY A 280 -12.84 23.13 1.35
C GLY A 280 -13.40 22.33 2.52
N ALA A 281 -12.57 21.68 3.32
CA ALA A 281 -13.02 20.88 4.46
C ALA A 281 -11.89 20.60 5.45
N LEU A 282 -12.25 20.34 6.70
CA LEU A 282 -11.43 19.72 7.73
C LEU A 282 -11.73 18.22 7.76
N ILE A 283 -10.70 17.40 7.65
CA ILE A 283 -10.83 15.94 7.57
C ILE A 283 -9.80 15.33 8.53
N PRO A 284 -10.22 14.83 9.70
CA PRO A 284 -9.33 14.08 10.58
C PRO A 284 -8.98 12.72 9.97
N ASP A 285 -7.79 12.20 10.27
CA ASP A 285 -7.34 10.91 9.72
C ASP A 285 -8.18 9.75 10.28
N VAL A 286 -8.48 9.77 11.58
CA VAL A 286 -9.37 8.81 12.22
C VAL A 286 -10.26 9.48 13.25
N ALA A 287 -11.51 9.04 13.33
CA ALA A 287 -12.44 9.38 14.40
C ALA A 287 -12.89 8.11 15.15
N LEU A 288 -12.75 8.08 16.48
CA LEU A 288 -13.36 7.05 17.33
C LEU A 288 -14.55 7.68 18.06
N ARG A 289 -15.74 7.15 17.82
CA ARG A 289 -16.98 7.75 18.30
C ARG A 289 -17.72 6.86 19.29
N GLY A 290 -18.13 7.44 20.40
CA GLY A 290 -19.06 6.89 21.37
C GLY A 290 -20.30 7.78 21.52
N ALA A 291 -21.15 7.47 22.47
CA ALA A 291 -22.39 8.22 22.72
C ALA A 291 -22.12 9.65 23.21
N ASP A 292 -21.18 9.80 24.13
CA ASP A 292 -20.87 11.05 24.85
C ASP A 292 -19.42 11.53 24.64
N ARG A 293 -18.65 10.79 23.84
CA ARG A 293 -17.21 11.01 23.65
C ARG A 293 -16.80 10.85 22.20
N VAL A 294 -15.85 11.66 21.78
CA VAL A 294 -15.13 11.49 20.50
C VAL A 294 -13.62 11.59 20.73
N ILE A 295 -12.88 10.75 20.03
CA ILE A 295 -11.42 10.80 19.95
C ILE A 295 -11.04 11.07 18.51
N TRP A 296 -10.43 12.23 18.25
CA TRP A 296 -9.82 12.54 16.96
C TRP A 296 -8.38 12.08 16.99
N VAL A 297 -7.97 11.33 15.99
CA VAL A 297 -6.58 10.91 15.84
C VAL A 297 -6.04 11.44 14.52
N ASP A 298 -4.91 12.11 14.62
CA ASP A 298 -4.21 12.72 13.50
C ASP A 298 -2.80 12.15 13.42
N ALA A 299 -2.47 11.52 12.31
CA ALA A 299 -1.23 10.78 12.08
C ALA A 299 -0.12 11.73 11.64
N LYS A 300 0.94 11.84 12.43
CA LYS A 300 2.08 12.73 12.14
C LYS A 300 3.36 11.94 11.95
N TYR A 301 3.74 11.71 10.69
CA TYR A 301 5.02 11.06 10.38
C TYR A 301 6.21 12.02 10.58
N LYS A 302 6.46 12.38 11.85
CA LYS A 302 7.49 13.33 12.27
C LYS A 302 8.20 12.81 13.52
N ALA A 303 9.44 13.22 13.73
CA ALA A 303 10.21 12.86 14.93
C ALA A 303 9.94 13.80 16.13
N HIS A 304 8.89 14.62 16.09
CA HIS A 304 8.66 15.69 17.07
C HIS A 304 8.54 15.16 18.50
N LEU A 305 7.83 14.06 18.72
CA LEU A 305 7.64 13.50 20.06
C LEU A 305 8.97 12.98 20.64
N SER A 306 9.77 12.28 19.86
CA SER A 306 11.08 11.79 20.28
C SER A 306 12.05 12.95 20.58
N LEU A 307 12.02 14.00 19.74
CA LEU A 307 12.83 15.21 19.98
C LEU A 307 12.38 15.96 21.25
N LEU A 308 11.08 16.07 21.49
CA LEU A 308 10.53 16.64 22.72
C LEU A 308 10.97 15.85 23.95
N ALA A 309 10.94 14.53 23.90
CA ALA A 309 11.35 13.67 25.00
C ALA A 309 12.86 13.79 25.31
N GLN A 310 13.69 13.88 24.27
CA GLN A 310 15.15 13.93 24.41
C GLN A 310 15.68 15.32 24.81
N GLN A 311 15.12 16.39 24.24
CA GLN A 311 15.71 17.73 24.33
C GLN A 311 14.84 18.71 25.13
N GLY A 312 13.55 18.43 25.28
CA GLY A 312 12.56 19.35 25.84
C GLY A 312 12.23 20.50 24.89
N TRP A 313 11.07 21.11 25.07
CA TRP A 313 10.51 22.16 24.20
C TRP A 313 11.46 23.34 23.92
N ARG A 314 12.19 23.80 24.95
CA ARG A 314 13.02 25.00 24.84
C ARG A 314 14.26 24.83 23.98
N ARG A 315 14.74 23.61 23.81
CA ARG A 315 15.96 23.27 23.02
C ARG A 315 15.67 22.90 21.58
N LEU A 316 14.42 22.74 21.21
CA LEU A 316 14.04 22.46 19.83
C LEU A 316 14.37 23.66 18.93
N THR A 317 14.74 23.38 17.68
CA THR A 317 14.89 24.42 16.66
C THR A 317 13.58 25.15 16.41
N GLU A 318 13.67 26.37 15.91
CA GLU A 318 12.46 27.18 15.66
C GLU A 318 11.55 26.52 14.63
N ASP A 319 12.10 25.94 13.59
CA ASP A 319 11.34 25.22 12.55
C ASP A 319 10.53 24.06 13.14
N VAL A 320 11.15 23.25 14.00
CA VAL A 320 10.47 22.12 14.67
C VAL A 320 9.39 22.63 15.60
N ARG A 321 9.64 23.71 16.35
CA ARG A 321 8.62 24.32 17.22
C ARG A 321 7.44 24.86 16.42
N ASN A 322 7.69 25.55 15.32
CA ASN A 322 6.64 26.09 14.47
C ASN A 322 5.80 24.99 13.81
N ALA A 323 6.44 23.93 13.30
CA ALA A 323 5.76 22.77 12.74
C ALA A 323 4.92 22.06 13.81
N HIS A 324 5.44 21.91 15.02
CA HIS A 324 4.69 21.29 16.12
C HIS A 324 3.50 22.17 16.58
N ARG A 325 3.67 23.51 16.63
CA ARG A 325 2.55 24.43 16.91
C ARG A 325 1.43 24.29 15.87
N ALA A 326 1.78 24.18 14.60
CA ALA A 326 0.79 23.96 13.53
C ALA A 326 0.01 22.65 13.74
N ASP A 327 0.69 21.56 14.12
CA ASP A 327 0.05 20.28 14.44
C ASP A 327 -0.92 20.44 15.64
N LEU A 328 -0.52 21.17 16.71
CA LEU A 328 -1.37 21.44 17.85
C LEU A 328 -2.60 22.28 17.47
N HIS A 329 -2.43 23.33 16.65
CA HIS A 329 -3.55 24.15 16.18
C HIS A 329 -4.55 23.33 15.36
N GLN A 330 -4.08 22.42 14.52
CA GLN A 330 -4.93 21.51 13.75
C GLN A 330 -5.73 20.59 14.69
N ALA A 331 -5.07 20.00 15.69
CA ALA A 331 -5.72 19.17 16.69
C ALA A 331 -6.81 19.93 17.46
N LEU A 332 -6.53 21.16 17.88
CA LEU A 332 -7.52 22.01 18.56
C LEU A 332 -8.67 22.43 17.62
N ALA A 333 -8.41 22.63 16.33
CA ALA A 333 -9.47 22.87 15.36
C ALA A 333 -10.43 21.68 15.29
N TYR A 334 -9.92 20.45 15.24
CA TYR A 334 -10.76 19.24 15.29
C TYR A 334 -11.56 19.12 16.60
N ALA A 335 -10.96 19.48 17.74
CA ALA A 335 -11.65 19.48 19.01
C ALA A 335 -12.92 20.37 18.99
N ASN A 336 -12.87 21.48 18.28
CA ASN A 336 -14.01 22.40 18.18
C ASN A 336 -15.14 21.88 17.26
N LEU A 337 -14.90 20.88 16.45
CA LEU A 337 -15.91 20.31 15.53
C LEU A 337 -16.81 19.27 16.22
N ALA A 338 -16.46 18.81 17.41
CA ALA A 338 -17.23 17.80 18.13
C ALA A 338 -18.47 18.43 18.78
N ALA A 339 -19.60 17.75 18.71
CA ALA A 339 -20.84 18.16 19.35
C ALA A 339 -21.04 17.56 20.77
N VAL A 340 -19.99 16.94 21.32
CA VAL A 340 -19.99 16.26 22.63
C VAL A 340 -19.13 17.01 23.64
N ASP A 341 -19.35 16.75 24.93
CA ASP A 341 -18.66 17.46 26.03
C ASP A 341 -17.25 16.88 26.29
N HIS A 342 -17.03 15.57 26.00
CA HIS A 342 -15.74 14.92 26.18
C HIS A 342 -15.05 14.71 24.83
N VAL A 343 -13.98 15.46 24.61
CA VAL A 343 -13.21 15.43 23.35
C VAL A 343 -11.74 15.14 23.64
N ASP A 344 -11.26 14.09 23.07
CA ASP A 344 -9.83 13.82 23.02
C ASP A 344 -9.31 14.08 21.62
N THR A 345 -8.13 14.72 21.53
CA THR A 345 -7.43 14.92 20.28
C THR A 345 -6.03 14.34 20.41
N VAL A 346 -5.73 13.36 19.60
CA VAL A 346 -4.47 12.61 19.64
C VAL A 346 -3.63 12.96 18.42
N LEU A 347 -2.41 13.43 18.66
CA LEU A 347 -1.37 13.49 17.64
C LEU A 347 -0.53 12.22 17.76
N ALA A 348 -0.67 11.33 16.79
CA ALA A 348 0.00 10.04 16.76
C ALA A 348 1.33 10.14 16.01
N TYR A 349 2.44 9.94 16.71
CA TYR A 349 3.80 9.99 16.17
C TYR A 349 4.42 8.58 16.10
N PRO A 350 5.29 8.30 15.11
CA PRO A 350 6.04 7.06 15.11
C PRO A 350 7.04 7.02 16.28
N ASP A 351 7.00 5.92 17.00
CA ASP A 351 8.02 5.59 17.99
C ASP A 351 9.08 4.73 17.33
N PHE A 352 10.29 5.29 17.21
CA PHE A 352 11.46 4.63 16.63
C PHE A 352 12.33 3.97 17.70
N SER A 353 11.90 3.96 18.97
CA SER A 353 12.68 3.36 20.05
C SER A 353 12.88 1.86 19.80
N THR A 354 14.08 1.40 20.15
CA THR A 354 14.40 -0.04 20.06
C THR A 354 14.07 -0.77 21.37
N SER A 355 13.67 -0.04 22.40
CA SER A 355 13.30 -0.59 23.70
C SER A 355 11.85 -1.03 23.72
N GLU A 356 11.52 -2.02 24.53
CA GLU A 356 10.15 -2.39 24.87
C GLU A 356 9.58 -1.50 25.99
N GLU A 357 10.20 -0.34 26.19
CA GLU A 357 9.73 0.68 27.12
C GLU A 357 8.35 1.18 26.71
N HIS A 358 7.68 1.79 27.67
CA HIS A 358 6.33 2.30 27.49
C HIS A 358 6.29 3.35 26.37
N PRO A 359 5.26 3.36 25.50
CA PRO A 359 5.12 4.40 24.50
C PRO A 359 5.09 5.77 25.17
N LEU A 360 5.71 6.73 24.51
CA LEU A 360 5.74 8.11 25.00
C LEU A 360 4.34 8.70 24.97
N PHE A 361 3.88 9.24 26.09
CA PHE A 361 2.64 9.99 26.19
C PHE A 361 2.90 11.34 26.85
N ALA A 362 2.22 12.38 26.32
CA ALA A 362 2.08 13.67 26.99
C ALA A 362 0.64 14.12 26.88
N VAL A 363 0.02 14.46 28.00
CA VAL A 363 -1.39 14.83 28.04
C VAL A 363 -1.51 16.25 28.59
N ALA A 364 -2.23 17.09 27.86
CA ALA A 364 -2.65 18.41 28.30
C ALA A 364 -4.17 18.47 28.34
N THR A 365 -4.71 19.09 29.39
CA THR A 365 -6.18 19.26 29.54
C THR A 365 -6.51 20.73 29.46
N MET A 366 -7.54 21.04 28.70
CA MET A 366 -8.13 22.39 28.58
C MET A 366 -9.61 22.33 28.85
N ALA A 367 -10.10 23.23 29.68
CA ALA A 367 -11.54 23.39 29.92
C ALA A 367 -12.03 24.64 29.18
N SER A 368 -13.16 24.51 28.48
CA SER A 368 -13.85 25.64 27.84
C SER A 368 -15.35 25.53 28.12
N GLY A 369 -15.83 26.24 29.12
CA GLY A 369 -17.20 26.11 29.64
C GLY A 369 -17.45 24.71 30.21
N LYS A 370 -18.47 24.02 29.69
CA LYS A 370 -18.78 22.62 30.08
C LYS A 370 -17.91 21.58 29.35
N ARG A 371 -17.25 21.98 28.28
CA ARG A 371 -16.46 21.06 27.42
C ARG A 371 -15.08 20.80 28.03
N ARG A 372 -14.71 19.54 28.12
CA ARG A 372 -13.38 19.10 28.49
C ARG A 372 -12.66 18.60 27.24
N VAL A 373 -11.56 19.24 26.88
CA VAL A 373 -10.69 18.85 25.77
C VAL A 373 -9.38 18.33 26.34
N ARG A 374 -8.99 17.11 25.95
CA ARG A 374 -7.65 16.59 26.20
C ARG A 374 -6.87 16.57 24.90
N LEU A 375 -5.67 17.11 24.93
CA LEU A 375 -4.70 17.02 23.84
C LEU A 375 -3.65 15.99 24.25
N ILE A 376 -3.48 14.96 23.43
CA ILE A 376 -2.65 13.82 23.71
C ILE A 376 -1.59 13.70 22.61
N LEU A 377 -0.31 13.76 22.97
CA LEU A 377 0.79 13.40 22.11
C LEU A 377 1.16 11.95 22.42
N ALA A 378 1.11 11.08 21.44
CA ALA A 378 1.29 9.65 21.69
C ALA A 378 2.19 8.98 20.65
N GLY A 379 3.08 8.10 21.13
CA GLY A 379 3.92 7.26 20.29
C GLY A 379 3.22 5.96 19.90
N ILE A 380 3.32 5.57 18.64
CA ILE A 380 2.94 4.24 18.17
C ILE A 380 4.18 3.57 17.58
N PRO A 381 4.55 2.35 18.00
CA PRO A 381 5.65 1.62 17.39
C PRO A 381 5.38 1.41 15.87
N PHE A 382 6.40 1.61 15.06
CA PHE A 382 6.32 1.32 13.63
C PHE A 382 6.48 -0.19 13.39
N GLY A 383 5.36 -0.90 13.48
CA GLY A 383 5.29 -2.35 13.52
C GLY A 383 5.50 -2.94 14.94
N PHE A 384 4.91 -4.09 15.18
CA PHE A 384 5.07 -4.81 16.44
C PHE A 384 6.11 -5.91 16.31
N ARG A 385 6.94 -6.08 17.32
CA ARG A 385 7.97 -7.15 17.38
C ARG A 385 7.37 -8.51 17.68
N SER A 386 6.29 -8.53 18.46
CA SER A 386 5.61 -9.74 18.90
C SER A 386 4.13 -9.46 19.20
N PRO A 387 3.29 -10.48 19.24
CA PRO A 387 1.91 -10.34 19.75
C PRO A 387 1.85 -9.74 21.16
N ALA A 388 2.77 -10.10 22.04
CA ALA A 388 2.84 -9.58 23.41
C ALA A 388 3.15 -8.07 23.41
N HIS A 389 4.06 -7.61 22.58
CA HIS A 389 4.37 -6.18 22.42
C HIS A 389 3.15 -5.39 21.94
N ARG A 390 2.38 -5.96 20.98
CA ARG A 390 1.12 -5.36 20.52
C ARG A 390 0.10 -5.23 21.66
N GLU A 391 -0.11 -6.30 22.40
CA GLU A 391 -1.08 -6.34 23.52
C GLU A 391 -0.71 -5.33 24.63
N LYS A 392 0.56 -5.25 24.96
CA LYS A 392 1.08 -4.27 25.92
C LYS A 392 0.79 -2.85 25.42
N THR A 393 1.19 -2.50 24.20
CA THR A 393 0.97 -1.17 23.60
C THR A 393 -0.52 -0.78 23.59
N LEU A 394 -1.39 -1.68 23.15
CA LEU A 394 -2.84 -1.42 23.13
C LEU A 394 -3.43 -1.24 24.54
N SER A 395 -2.93 -1.98 25.53
CA SER A 395 -3.35 -1.82 26.93
C SER A 395 -2.93 -0.45 27.50
N GLU A 396 -1.72 -0.03 27.24
CA GLU A 396 -1.19 1.28 27.69
C GLU A 396 -1.95 2.44 27.05
N TRP A 397 -2.22 2.36 25.74
CA TRP A 397 -3.03 3.32 25.04
C TRP A 397 -4.47 3.39 25.60
N ARG A 398 -5.08 2.22 25.87
CA ARG A 398 -6.40 2.17 26.52
C ARG A 398 -6.35 2.89 27.86
N THR A 399 -5.37 2.59 28.72
CA THR A 399 -5.22 3.24 30.03
C THR A 399 -5.09 4.76 29.88
N ALA A 400 -4.21 5.25 29.01
CA ALA A 400 -4.01 6.68 28.78
C ALA A 400 -5.26 7.39 28.24
N LEU A 401 -6.10 6.70 27.49
CA LEU A 401 -7.35 7.27 26.98
C LEU A 401 -8.49 7.17 27.99
N THR A 402 -8.49 6.26 28.93
CA THR A 402 -9.56 6.11 29.95
C THR A 402 -9.28 6.85 31.26
N SER A 403 -8.03 7.23 31.53
CA SER A 403 -7.65 8.11 32.64
C SER A 403 -7.99 9.58 32.36
#